data_0fc92467545cad4345cc63d073396ce7
#
_entry.id   0fc92467545cad4345cc63d073396ce7
#
_cell.length_a   1.000
_cell.length_b   1.000
_cell.length_c   1.000
_cell.angle_alpha   90.00
_cell.angle_beta   90.00
_cell.angle_gamma   90.00
#
_symmetry.space_group_name_H-M   'P 1'
#
loop_
_entity.id
_entity.type
_entity.pdbx_description
1 polymer ?
#
loop_
_entity_poly.entity_id
_entity_poly.type
_entity_poly.pdbx_seq_one_letter_code
_entity_poly.pdbx_strand_id
1 'polypeptide(L)'
;QKAASIYNFITHSKLYGHTIAELIPVNNLADASSNIAQNVFSQSWNFTMAAAQAVFVTLALTMFVFYILVDKDYLREKFLEFFPPNIKKKAGDILFNITSKVGNYVRAQVLSMVTVGIMVTCVVAILGIEYPVLLGLIAGICEIIPVLGPTIAVSVIVAIAFPLGAIKIILAIVLFLTVQQVSNYMIRPFLFGKFMKLHPITIMVALFAAEEFLGIWGVILSPAIAATICVLVDELYLTPINAKETGIYIEQAK
;
A
#
# COMPACT_ATOMS: atom_id res chain seq x y z
N GLN A 1 37.03 34.48 -7.44
CA GLN A 1 37.84 35.55 -6.82
C GLN A 1 37.69 35.59 -5.30
N LYS A 2 36.50 35.58 -4.72
CA LYS A 2 36.26 35.60 -3.27
C LYS A 2 36.83 34.35 -2.53
N ALA A 3 36.76 33.18 -3.14
CA ALA A 3 37.30 31.95 -2.54
C ALA A 3 38.81 31.96 -2.46
N ALA A 4 39.49 32.50 -3.48
CA ALA A 4 40.95 32.65 -3.48
C ALA A 4 41.44 33.69 -2.44
N SER A 5 40.70 34.76 -2.21
CA SER A 5 40.99 35.74 -1.17
C SER A 5 40.81 35.17 0.24
N ILE A 6 39.82 34.34 0.47
CA ILE A 6 39.58 33.65 1.76
C ILE A 6 40.71 32.62 2.00
N TYR A 7 41.09 31.86 0.99
CA TYR A 7 42.18 30.90 1.07
C TYR A 7 43.51 31.57 1.44
N ASN A 8 43.86 32.67 0.77
CA ASN A 8 45.08 33.45 1.07
C ASN A 8 45.02 34.10 2.46
N PHE A 9 43.85 34.52 2.94
CA PHE A 9 43.68 35.05 4.29
C PHE A 9 43.92 33.98 5.36
N ILE A 10 43.36 32.78 5.17
CA ILE A 10 43.51 31.65 6.10
C ILE A 10 44.95 31.14 6.15
N THR A 11 45.67 31.10 5.02
CA THR A 11 47.04 30.58 4.93
C THR A 11 48.11 31.54 5.40
N HIS A 12 47.84 32.87 5.42
CA HIS A 12 48.86 33.87 5.76
C HIS A 12 48.59 34.62 7.07
N SER A 13 47.41 34.47 7.69
CA SER A 13 47.11 35.11 8.98
C SER A 13 47.60 34.26 10.14
N LYS A 14 48.46 34.85 11.00
CA LYS A 14 48.94 34.22 12.23
C LYS A 14 48.14 34.68 13.43
N LEU A 15 47.60 33.77 14.20
CA LEU A 15 46.94 34.01 15.47
C LEU A 15 47.71 33.27 16.58
N TYR A 16 48.20 34.00 17.59
CA TYR A 16 48.96 33.45 18.73
C TYR A 16 50.16 32.58 18.34
N GLY A 17 50.87 32.92 17.26
CA GLY A 17 52.09 32.21 16.84
C GLY A 17 51.88 30.98 15.95
N HIS A 18 50.65 30.54 15.76
CA HIS A 18 50.28 29.45 14.86
C HIS A 18 49.53 30.00 13.64
N THR A 19 49.76 29.40 12.48
CA THR A 19 49.00 29.74 11.26
C THR A 19 47.59 29.22 11.42
N ILE A 20 46.57 30.01 11.01
CA ILE A 20 45.16 29.59 11.08
C ILE A 20 44.93 28.24 10.34
N ALA A 21 45.72 27.95 9.32
CA ALA A 21 45.74 26.67 8.62
C ALA A 21 46.20 25.47 9.48
N GLU A 22 46.96 25.69 10.55
CA GLU A 22 47.36 24.61 11.50
C GLU A 22 46.30 24.36 12.55
N LEU A 23 45.45 25.36 12.86
CA LEU A 23 44.35 25.28 13.81
C LEU A 23 43.05 24.71 13.19
N ILE A 24 42.90 24.87 11.88
CA ILE A 24 41.77 24.35 11.13
C ILE A 24 42.30 23.32 10.13
N PRO A 25 42.00 22.03 10.27
CA PRO A 25 42.43 21.01 9.31
C PRO A 25 41.70 21.20 7.98
N VAL A 26 42.23 22.09 7.13
CA VAL A 26 41.64 22.46 5.83
C VAL A 26 41.53 21.25 4.89
N ASN A 27 42.45 20.27 5.05
CA ASN A 27 42.38 19.01 4.31
C ASN A 27 41.14 18.21 4.66
N ASN A 28 40.71 18.21 5.93
CA ASN A 28 39.48 17.52 6.33
C ASN A 28 38.21 18.22 5.80
N LEU A 29 38.25 19.52 5.56
CA LEU A 29 37.14 20.28 4.95
C LEU A 29 37.03 19.99 3.45
N ALA A 30 38.13 19.85 2.74
CA ALA A 30 38.13 19.50 1.33
C ALA A 30 37.66 18.06 1.14
N ASP A 31 38.13 17.12 1.97
CA ASP A 31 37.67 15.73 1.95
C ASP A 31 36.20 15.60 2.37
N ALA A 32 35.76 16.35 3.38
CA ALA A 32 34.34 16.37 3.79
C ALA A 32 33.45 16.95 2.68
N SER A 33 33.86 18.02 2.00
CA SER A 33 33.12 18.62 0.91
C SER A 33 33.01 17.68 -0.31
N SER A 34 34.09 16.97 -0.64
CA SER A 34 34.09 15.98 -1.74
C SER A 34 33.24 14.76 -1.40
N ASN A 35 33.28 14.27 -0.16
CA ASN A 35 32.46 13.18 0.31
C ASN A 35 30.97 13.56 0.33
N ILE A 36 30.62 14.77 0.77
CA ILE A 36 29.25 15.27 0.71
C ILE A 36 28.78 15.38 -0.74
N ALA A 37 29.60 15.95 -1.63
CA ALA A 37 29.23 16.08 -3.04
C ALA A 37 29.04 14.71 -3.71
N GLN A 38 29.91 13.74 -3.45
CA GLN A 38 29.79 12.38 -3.95
C GLN A 38 28.55 11.67 -3.39
N ASN A 39 28.26 11.81 -2.10
CA ASN A 39 27.09 11.23 -1.49
C ASN A 39 25.80 11.84 -2.04
N VAL A 40 25.73 13.15 -2.19
CA VAL A 40 24.56 13.83 -2.78
C VAL A 40 24.40 13.41 -4.23
N PHE A 41 25.47 13.32 -5.01
CA PHE A 41 25.40 12.89 -6.41
C PHE A 41 24.95 11.43 -6.52
N SER A 42 25.54 10.51 -5.75
CA SER A 42 25.20 9.09 -5.78
C SER A 42 23.75 8.84 -5.30
N GLN A 43 23.30 9.54 -4.27
CA GLN A 43 21.91 9.45 -3.80
C GLN A 43 20.93 10.00 -4.85
N SER A 44 21.25 11.13 -5.48
CA SER A 44 20.42 11.71 -6.54
C SER A 44 20.38 10.80 -7.76
N TRP A 45 21.49 10.18 -8.14
CA TRP A 45 21.55 9.20 -9.22
C TRP A 45 20.72 7.96 -8.92
N ASN A 46 20.89 7.39 -7.72
CA ASN A 46 20.12 6.23 -7.29
C ASN A 46 18.61 6.52 -7.24
N PHE A 47 18.22 7.71 -6.77
CA PHE A 47 16.83 8.15 -6.79
C PHE A 47 16.29 8.27 -8.21
N THR A 48 17.06 8.86 -9.13
CA THR A 48 16.66 9.01 -10.54
C THR A 48 16.49 7.65 -11.20
N MET A 49 17.43 6.73 -10.97
CA MET A 49 17.34 5.36 -11.51
C MET A 49 16.17 4.58 -10.92
N ALA A 50 15.93 4.70 -9.62
CA ALA A 50 14.78 4.09 -8.96
C ALA A 50 13.44 4.65 -9.49
N ALA A 51 13.36 5.96 -9.73
CA ALA A 51 12.19 6.59 -10.32
C ALA A 51 11.96 6.12 -11.77
N ALA A 52 13.01 6.06 -12.59
CA ALA A 52 12.92 5.56 -13.96
C ALA A 52 12.49 4.08 -13.99
N GLN A 53 13.05 3.25 -13.10
CA GLN A 53 12.65 1.86 -12.95
C GLN A 53 11.19 1.72 -12.52
N ALA A 54 10.74 2.53 -11.56
CA ALA A 54 9.35 2.53 -11.12
C ALA A 54 8.39 2.89 -12.26
N VAL A 55 8.71 3.90 -13.07
CA VAL A 55 7.93 4.28 -14.27
C VAL A 55 7.90 3.11 -15.26
N PHE A 56 9.05 2.53 -15.58
CA PHE A 56 9.13 1.41 -16.52
C PHE A 56 8.31 0.20 -16.04
N VAL A 57 8.45 -0.21 -14.78
CA VAL A 57 7.69 -1.31 -14.18
C VAL A 57 6.19 -1.01 -14.21
N THR A 58 5.79 0.22 -13.88
CA THR A 58 4.38 0.64 -13.91
C THR A 58 3.81 0.55 -15.33
N LEU A 59 4.54 1.02 -16.34
CA LEU A 59 4.12 0.92 -17.74
C LEU A 59 4.02 -0.55 -18.18
N ALA A 60 5.02 -1.36 -17.85
CA ALA A 60 5.03 -2.79 -18.19
C ALA A 60 3.85 -3.53 -17.54
N LEU A 61 3.59 -3.28 -16.24
CA LEU A 61 2.45 -3.85 -15.54
C LEU A 61 1.12 -3.38 -16.13
N THR A 62 1.01 -2.11 -16.49
CA THR A 62 -0.20 -1.56 -17.12
C THR A 62 -0.46 -2.24 -18.47
N MET A 63 0.56 -2.41 -19.30
CA MET A 63 0.44 -3.15 -20.57
C MET A 63 0.06 -4.62 -20.34
N PHE A 64 0.70 -5.27 -19.36
CA PHE A 64 0.38 -6.66 -19.02
C PHE A 64 -1.08 -6.83 -18.58
N VAL A 65 -1.55 -5.97 -17.69
CA VAL A 65 -2.95 -5.97 -17.24
C VAL A 65 -3.89 -5.67 -18.42
N PHE A 66 -3.54 -4.73 -19.31
CA PHE A 66 -4.31 -4.42 -20.49
C PHE A 66 -4.47 -5.64 -21.41
N TYR A 67 -3.39 -6.38 -21.69
CA TYR A 67 -3.45 -7.59 -22.50
C TYR A 67 -4.31 -8.69 -21.83
N ILE A 68 -4.17 -8.90 -20.52
CA ILE A 68 -5.02 -9.84 -19.80
C ILE A 68 -6.51 -9.46 -19.92
N LEU A 69 -6.83 -8.16 -19.86
CA LEU A 69 -8.22 -7.69 -19.97
C LEU A 69 -8.77 -7.84 -21.39
N VAL A 70 -7.96 -7.59 -22.41
CA VAL A 70 -8.35 -7.77 -23.82
C VAL A 70 -8.58 -9.25 -24.12
N ASP A 71 -7.70 -10.12 -23.66
CA ASP A 71 -7.71 -11.56 -23.98
C ASP A 71 -8.40 -12.41 -22.90
N LYS A 72 -9.17 -11.79 -21.98
CA LYS A 72 -9.78 -12.46 -20.83
C LYS A 72 -10.59 -13.71 -21.20
N ASP A 73 -11.35 -13.66 -22.30
CA ASP A 73 -12.22 -14.75 -22.73
C ASP A 73 -11.38 -15.91 -23.32
N TYR A 74 -10.37 -15.58 -24.12
CA TYR A 74 -9.41 -16.54 -24.64
C TYR A 74 -8.62 -17.21 -23.51
N LEU A 75 -8.10 -16.46 -22.56
CA LEU A 75 -7.38 -16.97 -21.40
C LEU A 75 -8.27 -17.88 -20.53
N ARG A 76 -9.54 -17.50 -20.34
CA ARG A 76 -10.52 -18.32 -19.62
C ARG A 76 -10.75 -19.65 -20.33
N GLU A 77 -10.97 -19.66 -21.64
CA GLU A 77 -11.17 -20.89 -22.41
C GLU A 77 -9.96 -21.79 -22.34
N LYS A 78 -8.75 -21.25 -22.53
CA LYS A 78 -7.50 -21.98 -22.43
C LYS A 78 -7.27 -22.57 -21.04
N PHE A 79 -7.57 -21.81 -19.99
CA PHE A 79 -7.51 -22.32 -18.63
C PHE A 79 -8.48 -23.48 -18.40
N LEU A 80 -9.69 -23.40 -18.95
CA LEU A 80 -10.69 -24.46 -18.81
C LEU A 80 -10.37 -25.71 -19.65
N GLU A 81 -9.51 -25.63 -20.66
CA GLU A 81 -9.02 -26.81 -21.42
C GLU A 81 -8.16 -27.76 -20.58
N PHE A 82 -7.54 -27.28 -19.49
CA PHE A 82 -6.80 -28.15 -18.55
C PHE A 82 -7.70 -29.10 -17.75
N PHE A 83 -9.01 -28.86 -17.74
CA PHE A 83 -9.95 -29.67 -16.95
C PHE A 83 -10.68 -30.69 -17.83
N PRO A 84 -10.85 -31.94 -17.34
CA PRO A 84 -11.64 -32.95 -18.04
C PRO A 84 -13.08 -32.50 -18.31
N PRO A 85 -13.73 -32.99 -19.38
CA PRO A 85 -15.09 -32.56 -19.76
C PRO A 85 -16.12 -32.64 -18.62
N ASN A 86 -15.99 -33.64 -17.76
CA ASN A 86 -16.92 -33.90 -16.65
C ASN A 86 -16.92 -32.80 -15.57
N ILE A 87 -15.79 -32.11 -15.38
CA ILE A 87 -15.64 -31.07 -14.35
C ILE A 87 -15.43 -29.67 -14.95
N LYS A 88 -15.31 -29.56 -16.28
CA LYS A 88 -15.06 -28.29 -16.98
C LYS A 88 -16.09 -27.21 -16.64
N LYS A 89 -17.39 -27.59 -16.60
CA LYS A 89 -18.46 -26.67 -16.22
C LYS A 89 -18.28 -26.17 -14.78
N LYS A 90 -18.05 -27.09 -13.82
CA LYS A 90 -17.83 -26.74 -12.41
C LYS A 90 -16.61 -25.86 -12.23
N ALA A 91 -15.52 -26.15 -12.92
CA ALA A 91 -14.31 -25.31 -12.92
C ALA A 91 -14.59 -23.89 -13.44
N GLY A 92 -15.43 -23.78 -14.49
CA GLY A 92 -15.87 -22.50 -15.04
C GLY A 92 -16.72 -21.67 -14.04
N ASP A 93 -17.62 -22.32 -13.32
CA ASP A 93 -18.45 -21.69 -12.29
C ASP A 93 -17.58 -21.22 -11.10
N ILE A 94 -16.64 -22.03 -10.65
CA ILE A 94 -15.67 -21.68 -9.59
C ILE A 94 -14.84 -20.47 -10.03
N LEU A 95 -14.27 -20.49 -11.24
CA LEU A 95 -13.47 -19.39 -11.77
C LEU A 95 -14.29 -18.09 -11.84
N PHE A 96 -15.54 -18.17 -12.27
CA PHE A 96 -16.47 -17.03 -12.30
C PHE A 96 -16.71 -16.48 -10.88
N ASN A 97 -16.95 -17.34 -9.90
CA ASN A 97 -17.19 -16.94 -8.51
C ASN A 97 -15.94 -16.30 -7.90
N ILE A 98 -14.74 -16.83 -8.16
CA ILE A 98 -13.48 -16.23 -7.72
C ILE A 98 -13.31 -14.84 -8.33
N THR A 99 -13.41 -14.73 -9.65
CA THR A 99 -13.20 -13.44 -10.36
C THR A 99 -14.22 -12.40 -9.94
N SER A 100 -15.47 -12.81 -9.71
CA SER A 100 -16.53 -11.94 -9.20
C SER A 100 -16.25 -11.45 -7.78
N LYS A 101 -15.90 -12.35 -6.84
CA LYS A 101 -15.60 -11.97 -5.44
C LYS A 101 -14.36 -11.07 -5.36
N VAL A 102 -13.28 -11.43 -6.05
CA VAL A 102 -12.04 -10.62 -6.09
C VAL A 102 -12.30 -9.26 -6.74
N GLY A 103 -13.03 -9.23 -7.87
CA GLY A 103 -13.38 -7.98 -8.54
C GLY A 103 -14.22 -7.04 -7.66
N ASN A 104 -15.18 -7.59 -6.92
CA ASN A 104 -15.99 -6.82 -5.98
C ASN A 104 -15.14 -6.30 -4.80
N TYR A 105 -14.19 -7.11 -4.31
CA TYR A 105 -13.23 -6.66 -3.31
C TYR A 105 -12.42 -5.45 -3.80
N VAL A 106 -11.82 -5.54 -4.98
CA VAL A 106 -11.00 -4.45 -5.54
C VAL A 106 -11.83 -3.17 -5.70
N ARG A 107 -13.06 -3.27 -6.20
CA ARG A 107 -13.97 -2.10 -6.32
C ARG A 107 -14.29 -1.49 -4.95
N ALA A 108 -14.61 -2.32 -3.96
CA ALA A 108 -14.88 -1.86 -2.60
C ALA A 108 -13.64 -1.21 -1.97
N GLN A 109 -12.45 -1.77 -2.21
CA GLN A 109 -11.18 -1.25 -1.71
C GLN A 109 -10.88 0.14 -2.32
N VAL A 110 -10.98 0.28 -3.64
CA VAL A 110 -10.77 1.57 -4.31
C VAL A 110 -11.75 2.63 -3.79
N LEU A 111 -13.03 2.26 -3.63
CA LEU A 111 -14.04 3.17 -3.10
C LEU A 111 -13.75 3.56 -1.64
N SER A 112 -13.28 2.61 -0.82
CA SER A 112 -12.82 2.88 0.55
C SER A 112 -11.64 3.86 0.58
N MET A 113 -10.62 3.64 -0.27
CA MET A 113 -9.45 4.52 -0.40
C MET A 113 -9.86 5.96 -0.76
N VAL A 114 -10.75 6.12 -1.74
CA VAL A 114 -11.26 7.44 -2.16
C VAL A 114 -12.04 8.09 -1.03
N THR A 115 -12.91 7.35 -0.36
CA THR A 115 -13.76 7.90 0.71
C THR A 115 -12.91 8.34 1.91
N VAL A 116 -11.97 7.50 2.37
CA VAL A 116 -11.05 7.85 3.47
C VAL A 116 -10.16 9.03 3.07
N GLY A 117 -9.65 9.03 1.83
CA GLY A 117 -8.84 10.14 1.32
C GLY A 117 -9.60 11.47 1.35
N ILE A 118 -10.86 11.51 0.93
CA ILE A 118 -11.72 12.71 0.98
C ILE A 118 -11.96 13.13 2.44
N MET A 119 -12.33 12.20 3.31
CA MET A 119 -12.58 12.50 4.72
C MET A 119 -11.35 13.09 5.41
N VAL A 120 -10.17 12.50 5.19
CA VAL A 120 -8.91 13.01 5.74
C VAL A 120 -8.57 14.39 5.17
N THR A 121 -8.78 14.59 3.86
CA THR A 121 -8.62 15.93 3.24
C THR A 121 -9.48 16.96 3.94
N CYS A 122 -10.76 16.67 4.17
CA CYS A 122 -11.68 17.59 4.86
C CYS A 122 -11.21 17.89 6.30
N VAL A 123 -10.83 16.87 7.06
CA VAL A 123 -10.34 17.01 8.44
C VAL A 123 -9.09 17.88 8.50
N VAL A 124 -8.10 17.60 7.65
CA VAL A 124 -6.84 18.33 7.60
C VAL A 124 -7.06 19.78 7.17
N ALA A 125 -7.96 20.02 6.21
CA ALA A 125 -8.33 21.37 5.76
C ALA A 125 -9.01 22.19 6.88
N ILE A 126 -9.94 21.58 7.62
CA ILE A 126 -10.63 22.23 8.77
C ILE A 126 -9.62 22.62 9.86
N LEU A 127 -8.59 21.82 10.10
CA LEU A 127 -7.53 22.11 11.07
C LEU A 127 -6.55 23.20 10.59
N GLY A 128 -6.61 23.60 9.33
CA GLY A 128 -5.68 24.54 8.74
C GLY A 128 -4.24 23.99 8.68
N ILE A 129 -4.10 22.69 8.47
CA ILE A 129 -2.82 22.03 8.23
C ILE A 129 -2.51 22.17 6.74
N GLU A 130 -1.25 22.42 6.40
CA GLU A 130 -0.81 22.58 5.01
C GLU A 130 -0.98 21.30 4.18
N TYR A 131 -1.19 21.46 2.88
CA TYR A 131 -1.30 20.39 1.89
C TYR A 131 -2.43 19.36 2.16
N PRO A 132 -3.67 19.79 2.48
CA PRO A 132 -4.75 18.86 2.87
C PRO A 132 -5.06 17.80 1.81
N VAL A 133 -5.07 18.17 0.53
CA VAL A 133 -5.34 17.24 -0.58
C VAL A 133 -4.22 16.18 -0.70
N LEU A 134 -2.96 16.60 -0.54
CA LEU A 134 -1.82 15.67 -0.57
C LEU A 134 -1.88 14.68 0.59
N LEU A 135 -2.18 15.15 1.80
CA LEU A 135 -2.30 14.31 2.99
C LEU A 135 -3.48 13.34 2.89
N GLY A 136 -4.61 13.78 2.35
CA GLY A 136 -5.75 12.91 2.06
C GLY A 136 -5.44 11.87 1.00
N LEU A 137 -4.72 12.24 -0.06
CA LEU A 137 -4.27 11.30 -1.09
C LEU A 137 -3.33 10.23 -0.52
N ILE A 138 -2.35 10.65 0.29
CA ILE A 138 -1.45 9.72 0.99
C ILE A 138 -2.26 8.78 1.90
N ALA A 139 -3.17 9.31 2.72
CA ALA A 139 -4.00 8.49 3.60
C ALA A 139 -4.87 7.50 2.81
N GLY A 140 -5.49 7.94 1.72
CA GLY A 140 -6.28 7.08 0.84
C GLY A 140 -5.45 5.98 0.20
N ILE A 141 -4.27 6.28 -0.33
CA ILE A 141 -3.38 5.26 -0.94
C ILE A 141 -2.86 4.29 0.12
N CYS A 142 -2.45 4.79 1.27
CA CYS A 142 -1.98 3.94 2.36
C CYS A 142 -3.05 2.97 2.87
N GLU A 143 -4.35 3.27 2.71
CA GLU A 143 -5.47 2.42 3.12
C GLU A 143 -5.46 1.02 2.46
N ILE A 144 -4.67 0.84 1.38
CA ILE A 144 -4.50 -0.47 0.73
C ILE A 144 -3.86 -1.50 1.66
N ILE A 145 -3.03 -1.06 2.61
CA ILE A 145 -2.34 -1.93 3.55
C ILE A 145 -3.05 -1.86 4.90
N PRO A 146 -3.79 -2.92 5.30
CA PRO A 146 -4.48 -2.93 6.59
C PRO A 146 -3.51 -2.67 7.74
N VAL A 147 -3.92 -1.89 8.74
CA VAL A 147 -3.17 -1.53 9.96
C VAL A 147 -1.95 -0.63 9.69
N LEU A 148 -1.04 -1.02 8.80
CA LEU A 148 0.16 -0.24 8.51
C LEU A 148 -0.17 1.08 7.79
N GLY A 149 -1.14 1.05 6.88
CA GLY A 149 -1.55 2.22 6.11
C GLY A 149 -1.98 3.40 6.98
N PRO A 150 -2.97 3.23 7.85
CA PRO A 150 -3.39 4.27 8.78
C PRO A 150 -2.25 4.77 9.68
N THR A 151 -1.35 3.88 10.12
CA THR A 151 -0.21 4.25 10.97
C THR A 151 0.77 5.15 10.21
N ILE A 152 1.08 4.83 8.95
CA ILE A 152 1.93 5.67 8.09
C ILE A 152 1.24 7.01 7.84
N ALA A 153 -0.04 7.01 7.48
CA ALA A 153 -0.78 8.22 7.17
C ALA A 153 -0.82 9.21 8.36
N VAL A 154 -1.15 8.72 9.57
CA VAL A 154 -1.17 9.59 10.75
C VAL A 154 0.22 10.10 11.10
N SER A 155 1.27 9.31 10.91
CA SER A 155 2.65 9.75 11.16
C SER A 155 3.06 10.91 10.25
N VAL A 156 2.69 10.87 8.97
CA VAL A 156 2.94 11.95 8.01
C VAL A 156 2.14 13.20 8.39
N ILE A 157 0.86 13.05 8.75
CA ILE A 157 0.01 14.16 9.18
C ILE A 157 0.60 14.85 10.42
N VAL A 158 1.04 14.07 11.42
CA VAL A 158 1.66 14.57 12.65
C VAL A 158 2.96 15.30 12.34
N ALA A 159 3.81 14.78 11.44
CA ALA A 159 5.06 15.41 11.05
C ALA A 159 4.82 16.79 10.42
N ILE A 160 3.80 16.94 9.57
CA ILE A 160 3.45 18.23 8.95
C ILE A 160 2.76 19.17 9.95
N ALA A 161 1.96 18.63 10.88
CA ALA A 161 1.32 19.41 11.92
C ALA A 161 2.29 19.87 13.03
N PHE A 162 3.49 19.28 13.12
CA PHE A 162 4.44 19.51 14.22
C PHE A 162 4.76 20.99 14.46
N PRO A 163 5.04 21.84 13.43
CA PRO A 163 5.32 23.25 13.63
C PRO A 163 4.11 24.06 14.14
N LEU A 164 2.89 23.51 14.02
CA LEU A 164 1.64 24.21 14.36
C LEU A 164 1.26 24.10 15.84
N GLY A 165 2.05 23.35 16.63
CA GLY A 165 1.91 23.20 18.07
C GLY A 165 1.10 21.99 18.53
N ALA A 166 1.25 21.63 19.81
CA ALA A 166 0.74 20.41 20.39
C ALA A 166 -0.78 20.24 20.27
N ILE A 167 -1.54 21.32 20.39
CA ILE A 167 -3.01 21.27 20.31
C ILE A 167 -3.46 20.78 18.92
N LYS A 168 -2.84 21.31 17.83
CA LYS A 168 -3.18 20.88 16.47
C LYS A 168 -2.77 19.42 16.21
N ILE A 169 -1.65 18.97 16.77
CA ILE A 169 -1.23 17.57 16.67
C ILE A 169 -2.27 16.65 17.31
N ILE A 170 -2.69 16.96 18.55
CA ILE A 170 -3.68 16.15 19.27
C ILE A 170 -5.01 16.12 18.50
N LEU A 171 -5.48 17.27 18.01
CA LEU A 171 -6.71 17.34 17.23
C LEU A 171 -6.59 16.56 15.93
N ALA A 172 -5.45 16.62 15.23
CA ALA A 172 -5.21 15.86 14.01
C ALA A 172 -5.28 14.35 14.27
N ILE A 173 -4.64 13.85 15.34
CA ILE A 173 -4.69 12.45 15.73
C ILE A 173 -6.12 12.03 16.07
N VAL A 174 -6.82 12.78 16.94
CA VAL A 174 -8.18 12.45 17.37
C VAL A 174 -9.14 12.42 16.19
N LEU A 175 -9.11 13.42 15.32
CA LEU A 175 -9.98 13.47 14.15
C LEU A 175 -9.63 12.41 13.12
N PHE A 176 -8.34 12.12 12.90
CA PHE A 176 -7.91 11.02 12.04
C PHE A 176 -8.41 9.67 12.57
N LEU A 177 -8.27 9.40 13.87
CA LEU A 177 -8.81 8.20 14.50
C LEU A 177 -10.34 8.13 14.37
N THR A 178 -11.04 9.26 14.48
CA THR A 178 -12.49 9.32 14.24
C THR A 178 -12.82 8.94 12.79
N VAL A 179 -12.09 9.45 11.81
CA VAL A 179 -12.24 9.02 10.40
C VAL A 179 -12.04 7.52 10.25
N GLN A 180 -11.01 6.95 10.89
CA GLN A 180 -10.77 5.51 10.86
C GLN A 180 -11.90 4.70 11.51
N GLN A 181 -12.46 5.18 12.62
CA GLN A 181 -13.60 4.50 13.25
C GLN A 181 -14.86 4.56 12.35
N VAL A 182 -15.16 5.72 11.76
CA VAL A 182 -16.26 5.84 10.79
C VAL A 182 -16.02 4.91 9.59
N SER A 183 -14.80 4.86 9.07
CA SER A 183 -14.44 3.94 8.00
C SER A 183 -14.69 2.48 8.40
N ASN A 184 -14.19 2.07 9.55
CA ASN A 184 -14.25 0.67 10.00
C ASN A 184 -15.67 0.22 10.35
N TYR A 185 -16.49 1.07 10.98
CA TYR A 185 -17.81 0.67 11.48
C TYR A 185 -18.96 1.00 10.53
N MET A 186 -18.81 1.96 9.61
CA MET A 186 -19.87 2.37 8.70
C MET A 186 -19.51 2.09 7.24
N ILE A 187 -18.36 2.58 6.76
CA ILE A 187 -18.01 2.54 5.33
C ILE A 187 -17.67 1.11 4.90
N ARG A 188 -16.78 0.44 5.64
CA ARG A 188 -16.36 -0.93 5.30
C ARG A 188 -17.50 -1.94 5.34
N PRO A 189 -18.38 -2.00 6.35
CA PRO A 189 -19.52 -2.90 6.32
C PRO A 189 -20.46 -2.63 5.15
N PHE A 190 -20.67 -1.36 4.77
CA PHE A 190 -21.48 -0.98 3.64
C PHE A 190 -20.85 -1.40 2.30
N LEU A 191 -19.55 -1.21 2.13
CA LEU A 191 -18.83 -1.51 0.89
C LEU A 191 -18.53 -3.01 0.72
N PHE A 192 -18.10 -3.67 1.79
CA PHE A 192 -17.66 -5.07 1.75
C PHE A 192 -18.74 -6.05 2.21
N GLY A 193 -19.69 -5.62 3.04
CA GLY A 193 -20.63 -6.52 3.72
C GLY A 193 -21.58 -7.29 2.82
N LYS A 194 -21.88 -6.79 1.61
CA LYS A 194 -22.71 -7.52 0.62
C LYS A 194 -21.89 -8.56 -0.16
N PHE A 195 -20.58 -8.41 -0.25
CA PHE A 195 -19.74 -9.15 -1.20
C PHE A 195 -18.73 -10.09 -0.54
N MET A 196 -18.37 -9.84 0.72
CA MET A 196 -17.38 -10.61 1.45
C MET A 196 -17.89 -11.01 2.84
N LYS A 197 -18.63 -12.12 2.91
CA LYS A 197 -18.92 -12.77 4.19
C LYS A 197 -17.70 -13.56 4.70
N LEU A 198 -16.54 -12.91 4.74
CA LEU A 198 -15.32 -13.52 5.26
C LEU A 198 -15.24 -13.25 6.77
N HIS A 199 -14.96 -14.29 7.53
CA HIS A 199 -14.69 -14.11 8.95
C HIS A 199 -13.37 -13.35 9.13
N PRO A 200 -13.26 -12.36 10.03
CA PRO A 200 -12.04 -11.58 10.22
C PRO A 200 -10.79 -12.43 10.46
N ILE A 201 -10.93 -13.55 11.16
CA ILE A 201 -9.83 -14.50 11.41
C ILE A 201 -9.26 -15.06 10.09
N THR A 202 -10.11 -15.36 9.10
CA THR A 202 -9.66 -15.88 7.80
C THR A 202 -8.78 -14.87 7.07
N ILE A 203 -9.13 -13.58 7.14
CA ILE A 203 -8.34 -12.50 6.55
C ILE A 203 -6.99 -12.38 7.27
N MET A 204 -6.98 -12.46 8.62
CA MET A 204 -5.74 -12.39 9.40
C MET A 204 -4.81 -13.57 9.12
N VAL A 205 -5.34 -14.79 9.07
CA VAL A 205 -4.55 -15.98 8.72
C VAL A 205 -3.99 -15.87 7.30
N ALA A 206 -4.81 -15.44 6.34
CA ALA A 206 -4.35 -15.22 4.97
C ALA A 206 -3.29 -14.11 4.88
N LEU A 207 -3.40 -13.06 5.71
CA LEU A 207 -2.43 -11.98 5.76
C LEU A 207 -1.07 -12.48 6.24
N PHE A 208 -1.01 -13.16 7.39
CA PHE A 208 0.24 -13.69 7.93
C PHE A 208 0.86 -14.75 7.01
N ALA A 209 0.05 -15.65 6.47
CA ALA A 209 0.55 -16.65 5.52
C ALA A 209 1.07 -15.99 4.22
N ALA A 210 0.34 -15.03 3.67
CA ALA A 210 0.76 -14.36 2.44
C ALA A 210 2.00 -13.46 2.64
N GLU A 211 2.16 -12.85 3.82
CA GLU A 211 3.35 -12.08 4.18
C GLU A 211 4.60 -12.96 4.17
N GLU A 212 4.53 -14.15 4.76
CA GLU A 212 5.67 -15.07 4.84
C GLU A 212 6.18 -15.49 3.45
N PHE A 213 5.27 -15.72 2.48
CA PHE A 213 5.64 -16.16 1.14
C PHE A 213 5.93 -15.03 0.15
N LEU A 214 5.26 -13.90 0.24
CA LEU A 214 5.25 -12.83 -0.75
C LEU A 214 5.68 -11.47 -0.17
N GLY A 215 6.02 -11.40 1.14
CA GLY A 215 6.37 -10.16 1.81
C GLY A 215 5.25 -9.11 1.72
N ILE A 216 5.61 -7.85 1.50
CA ILE A 216 4.67 -6.73 1.43
C ILE A 216 3.58 -6.91 0.36
N TRP A 217 3.88 -7.57 -0.76
CA TRP A 217 2.91 -7.89 -1.79
C TRP A 217 1.87 -8.90 -1.29
N GLY A 218 2.29 -9.84 -0.44
CA GLY A 218 1.37 -10.76 0.24
C GLY A 218 0.38 -10.05 1.13
N VAL A 219 0.83 -9.05 1.89
CA VAL A 219 -0.04 -8.22 2.74
C VAL A 219 -1.11 -7.50 1.90
N ILE A 220 -0.71 -6.89 0.78
CA ILE A 220 -1.63 -6.18 -0.14
C ILE A 220 -2.65 -7.14 -0.78
N LEU A 221 -2.19 -8.33 -1.20
CA LEU A 221 -3.02 -9.31 -1.90
C LEU A 221 -3.79 -10.25 -0.95
N SER A 222 -3.49 -10.23 0.36
CA SER A 222 -4.06 -11.16 1.33
C SER A 222 -5.59 -11.26 1.32
N PRO A 223 -6.38 -10.17 1.17
CA PRO A 223 -7.83 -10.31 1.12
C PRO A 223 -8.34 -10.96 -0.17
N ALA A 224 -7.65 -10.73 -1.28
CA ALA A 224 -7.97 -11.39 -2.56
C ALA A 224 -7.64 -12.90 -2.50
N ILE A 225 -6.52 -13.25 -1.87
CA ILE A 225 -6.12 -14.65 -1.59
C ILE A 225 -7.14 -15.30 -0.66
N ALA A 226 -7.52 -14.64 0.43
CA ALA A 226 -8.55 -15.12 1.35
C ALA A 226 -9.89 -15.37 0.64
N ALA A 227 -10.34 -14.42 -0.18
CA ALA A 227 -11.56 -14.56 -0.97
C ALA A 227 -11.50 -15.77 -1.92
N THR A 228 -10.37 -15.98 -2.57
CA THR A 228 -10.15 -17.13 -3.48
C THR A 228 -10.20 -18.45 -2.71
N ILE A 229 -9.49 -18.55 -1.59
CA ILE A 229 -9.48 -19.76 -0.75
C ILE A 229 -10.90 -20.05 -0.23
N CYS A 230 -11.64 -19.04 0.23
CA CYS A 230 -13.01 -19.25 0.68
C CYS A 230 -13.92 -19.76 -0.44
N VAL A 231 -13.81 -19.26 -1.67
CA VAL A 231 -14.60 -19.81 -2.79
C VAL A 231 -14.25 -21.26 -3.05
N LEU A 232 -12.96 -21.59 -3.04
CA LEU A 232 -12.52 -22.97 -3.26
C LEU A 232 -13.04 -23.91 -2.17
N VAL A 233 -12.95 -23.51 -0.91
CA VAL A 233 -13.49 -24.30 0.22
C VAL A 233 -14.99 -24.45 0.13
N ASP A 234 -15.73 -23.36 -0.14
CA ASP A 234 -17.18 -23.38 -0.27
C ASP A 234 -17.63 -24.32 -1.39
N GLU A 235 -17.05 -24.21 -2.58
CA GLU A 235 -17.49 -24.93 -3.77
C GLU A 235 -16.98 -26.39 -3.85
N LEU A 236 -15.76 -26.64 -3.34
CA LEU A 236 -15.15 -27.97 -3.44
C LEU A 236 -15.45 -28.85 -2.23
N TYR A 237 -15.66 -28.25 -1.06
CA TYR A 237 -15.80 -28.99 0.20
C TYR A 237 -17.20 -28.83 0.83
N LEU A 238 -17.62 -27.58 1.13
CA LEU A 238 -18.86 -27.37 1.89
C LEU A 238 -20.13 -27.65 1.07
N THR A 239 -20.19 -27.19 -0.17
CA THR A 239 -21.37 -27.43 -1.05
C THR A 239 -21.66 -28.90 -1.26
N PRO A 240 -20.68 -29.78 -1.58
CA PRO A 240 -20.93 -31.22 -1.70
C PRO A 240 -21.34 -31.90 -0.39
N ILE A 241 -20.82 -31.47 0.75
CA ILE A 241 -21.18 -32.04 2.07
C ILE A 241 -22.61 -31.68 2.43
N ASN A 242 -22.97 -30.39 2.35
CA ASN A 242 -24.31 -29.92 2.67
C ASN A 242 -25.38 -30.53 1.74
N ALA A 243 -25.04 -30.77 0.46
CA ALA A 243 -25.93 -31.44 -0.46
C ALA A 243 -26.19 -32.90 -0.07
N LYS A 244 -25.20 -33.61 0.46
CA LYS A 244 -25.35 -34.97 0.97
C LYS A 244 -26.20 -35.01 2.23
N GLU A 245 -25.98 -34.09 3.19
CA GLU A 245 -26.77 -34.01 4.41
C GLU A 245 -28.24 -33.68 4.11
N THR A 246 -28.51 -32.71 3.24
CA THR A 246 -29.87 -32.36 2.84
C THR A 246 -30.58 -33.54 2.12
N GLY A 247 -29.87 -34.29 1.32
CA GLY A 247 -30.40 -35.49 0.66
C GLY A 247 -30.78 -36.58 1.67
N ILE A 248 -30.02 -36.78 2.73
CA ILE A 248 -30.32 -37.74 3.81
C ILE A 248 -31.59 -37.34 4.56
N TYR A 249 -31.79 -36.05 4.85
CA TYR A 249 -33.03 -35.58 5.52
C TYR A 249 -34.30 -35.76 4.66
N ILE A 250 -34.20 -35.62 3.33
CA ILE A 250 -35.32 -35.84 2.42
C ILE A 250 -35.68 -37.33 2.32
N GLU A 251 -34.69 -38.23 2.40
CA GLU A 251 -34.91 -39.67 2.33
C GLU A 251 -35.48 -40.24 3.64
N GLN A 252 -35.17 -39.64 4.79
CA GLN A 252 -35.73 -40.01 6.09
C GLN A 252 -37.13 -39.45 6.34
N ALA A 253 -37.58 -38.44 5.57
CA ALA A 253 -38.90 -37.81 5.66
C ALA A 253 -39.95 -38.44 4.74
N LYS A 254 -39.60 -39.45 3.96
CA LYS A 254 -40.49 -40.29 3.16
C LYS A 254 -40.76 -41.62 3.84
#